data_330306a25413a631f70b8e27925983ed
#
_entry.id   330306a25413a631f70b8e27925983ed
#
_cell.length_a   1.000
_cell.length_b   1.000
_cell.length_c   1.000
_cell.angle_alpha   90.00
_cell.angle_beta   90.00
_cell.angle_gamma   90.00
#
_symmetry.space_group_name_H-M   'P 1'
#
loop_
_entity.id
_entity.type
_entity.pdbx_description
1 polymer ?
#
loop_
_entity_poly.entity_id
_entity_poly.type
_entity_poly.pdbx_seq_one_letter_code
_entity_poly.pdbx_strand_id
1 'polypeptide(L)'
;MKKLGIYKKVILPGCIALAGLFSSCSMFDDFLTVYPTNQVTGEQFWEDKNDLTSVLASCYKQLTTSDVLKRMFVWGELRSDNFILKSEDDQNIKDIVNANLLPTNGWYNWSSYYRGIGYCNLVLSKGEEVIAKDPSFTESDWKPMAAECKALRALYYFYLVRAFRDVPFNVKANDTSEGARDPMPQIPSETILSFLINDLENCKDDGMTDYGNDVYNTSRITKNAIYALLADLYLWRAAKNSCPDSAAKYPGQSQRDYQRVIELCDVVIADKLHEFQKEKEYYYGSTDPSKMPLPIYQPTSFGRIQDLPYQELFGRKGSLESIFEIAFDGSRNINSLVTSFYGGLDGGNHQSGLVGGSSIYQEVDLRPDMAQSVYCQTDLRAVESIMYQTNTTSSSNDYRVIKYVAQEVEVLDGSNVRKAATSASAANVNYSGIRSTSSCDANWIIYRVSDVILMKAEAIACSCEEGDPLLEEAFNLTNAVLDRSNPMMESKYRLKYTSYSTPTSLYDFVMRERQREFFAEGKRWFDLVRMAMRDNSTQNMLNLLVAKYASNSSAIKAKLATMNSLFSPVLKDEMKVNPALVQNPAWIVDEDIVRN
;
A
#
# COMPACT_ATOMS: atom_id res chain seq x y z
N MET A 1 51.36 -32.07 46.15
CA MET A 1 52.36 -31.12 46.74
C MET A 1 52.23 -29.76 46.06
N LYS A 2 51.95 -28.72 46.87
CA LYS A 2 52.37 -27.31 46.72
C LYS A 2 52.06 -26.61 45.35
N LYS A 3 51.55 -25.42 45.25
CA LYS A 3 51.09 -24.30 46.10
C LYS A 3 50.50 -23.28 45.14
N LEU A 4 49.29 -22.81 45.32
CA LEU A 4 48.90 -21.41 45.61
C LEU A 4 49.76 -20.29 45.04
N GLY A 5 49.15 -19.35 44.34
CA GLY A 5 49.69 -18.02 44.02
C GLY A 5 48.55 -17.10 43.54
N ILE A 6 48.02 -16.40 44.51
CA ILE A 6 47.11 -15.26 44.45
C ILE A 6 47.78 -14.08 43.73
N TYR A 7 47.12 -13.41 42.77
CA TYR A 7 47.29 -11.96 42.60
C TYR A 7 45.93 -11.29 42.34
N LYS A 8 45.52 -10.56 43.36
CA LYS A 8 44.47 -9.53 43.34
C LYS A 8 45.11 -8.19 42.99
N LYS A 9 44.31 -7.37 42.35
CA LYS A 9 44.27 -5.89 42.38
C LYS A 9 44.89 -5.12 41.20
N VAL A 10 43.96 -4.25 40.74
CA VAL A 10 44.10 -2.87 40.27
C VAL A 10 44.39 -2.73 38.78
N ILE A 11 43.33 -2.36 38.04
CA ILE A 11 43.29 -1.16 37.19
C ILE A 11 41.81 -0.80 36.95
N LEU A 12 41.37 0.20 37.61
CA LEU A 12 40.45 1.24 37.19
C LEU A 12 41.26 2.53 37.31
N PRO A 13 41.26 3.53 36.47
CA PRO A 13 40.22 4.08 35.63
C PRO A 13 40.74 4.48 34.23
N GLY A 14 39.88 4.36 33.20
CA GLY A 14 40.27 4.85 31.87
C GLY A 14 39.20 4.72 30.79
N CYS A 15 37.93 4.72 31.14
CA CYS A 15 36.83 4.70 30.17
C CYS A 15 35.72 5.67 30.53
N ILE A 16 36.07 6.92 30.88
CA ILE A 16 35.12 8.02 31.01
C ILE A 16 35.67 9.17 30.18
N ALA A 17 35.57 9.10 28.87
CA ALA A 17 35.76 10.23 27.97
C ALA A 17 35.49 9.88 26.50
N LEU A 18 34.49 9.01 26.16
CA LEU A 18 34.01 8.86 24.77
C LEU A 18 32.49 8.61 24.68
N ALA A 19 31.74 9.12 25.65
CA ALA A 19 30.28 8.99 25.70
C ALA A 19 29.57 10.32 25.41
N GLY A 20 30.13 11.18 24.58
CA GLY A 20 29.64 12.54 24.40
C GLY A 20 29.35 12.98 22.96
N LEU A 21 29.21 12.06 21.98
CA LEU A 21 28.93 12.46 20.58
C LEU A 21 27.93 11.57 19.82
N PHE A 22 27.03 10.88 20.52
CA PHE A 22 25.94 10.14 19.89
C PHE A 22 24.56 10.52 20.46
N SER A 23 24.27 11.79 20.54
CA SER A 23 22.94 12.26 21.00
C SER A 23 22.06 12.78 19.84
N SER A 24 22.05 12.09 18.69
CA SER A 24 21.20 12.47 17.55
C SER A 24 20.29 11.36 17.01
N CYS A 25 20.23 10.18 17.67
CA CYS A 25 19.34 9.09 17.23
C CYS A 25 18.36 8.59 18.30
N SER A 26 18.25 9.25 19.46
CA SER A 26 17.48 8.71 20.59
C SER A 26 15.95 8.79 20.42
N MET A 27 15.45 9.67 19.56
CA MET A 27 14.02 9.91 19.45
C MET A 27 13.26 8.81 18.68
N PHE A 28 13.94 8.11 17.76
CA PHE A 28 13.36 6.93 17.09
C PHE A 28 13.44 5.67 17.96
N ASP A 29 14.48 5.56 18.79
CA ASP A 29 14.64 4.43 19.72
C ASP A 29 13.54 4.43 20.80
N ASP A 30 13.16 5.60 21.32
CA ASP A 30 12.11 5.70 22.32
C ASP A 30 10.71 5.41 21.73
N PHE A 31 10.45 5.80 20.49
CA PHE A 31 9.17 5.54 19.84
C PHE A 31 8.94 4.05 19.49
N LEU A 32 10.01 3.29 19.22
CA LEU A 32 9.94 1.87 18.85
C LEU A 32 10.35 0.90 19.99
N THR A 33 10.69 1.40 21.18
CA THR A 33 11.05 0.55 22.30
C THR A 33 9.82 -0.02 22.97
N VAL A 34 9.47 -1.26 22.63
CA VAL A 34 8.41 -2.01 23.32
C VAL A 34 8.99 -2.53 24.64
N TYR A 35 8.57 -1.95 25.76
CA TYR A 35 8.89 -2.51 27.07
C TYR A 35 8.18 -3.86 27.27
N PRO A 36 8.84 -4.88 27.83
CA PRO A 36 8.21 -6.15 28.12
C PRO A 36 7.08 -5.94 29.14
N THR A 37 5.85 -6.25 28.76
CA THR A 37 4.64 -6.13 29.59
C THR A 37 4.57 -7.11 30.77
N ASN A 38 5.59 -7.94 30.99
CA ASN A 38 5.54 -9.05 31.96
C ASN A 38 5.89 -8.68 33.41
N GLN A 39 6.09 -7.41 33.75
CA GLN A 39 6.52 -6.99 35.09
C GLN A 39 5.66 -5.89 35.75
N VAL A 40 4.68 -5.34 35.03
CA VAL A 40 3.78 -4.32 35.58
C VAL A 40 2.36 -4.85 35.51
N THR A 41 1.60 -4.78 36.60
CA THR A 41 0.17 -5.13 36.57
C THR A 41 -0.58 -4.16 35.67
N GLY A 42 -1.59 -4.64 34.93
CA GLY A 42 -2.30 -3.81 33.95
C GLY A 42 -2.91 -2.52 34.52
N GLU A 43 -3.22 -2.49 35.82
CA GLU A 43 -3.72 -1.31 36.54
C GLU A 43 -2.63 -0.28 36.87
N GLN A 44 -1.35 -0.71 36.96
CA GLN A 44 -0.21 0.13 37.31
C GLN A 44 0.53 0.67 36.07
N PHE A 45 0.17 0.23 34.86
CA PHE A 45 0.84 0.60 33.62
C PHE A 45 0.38 1.98 33.09
N TRP A 46 -0.91 2.31 33.24
CA TRP A 46 -1.50 3.49 32.61
C TRP A 46 -1.46 4.71 33.53
N GLU A 47 -0.31 5.37 33.64
CA GLU A 47 -0.07 6.49 34.54
C GLU A 47 0.03 7.84 33.80
N ASP A 48 0.70 7.88 32.63
CA ASP A 48 0.95 9.12 31.91
C ASP A 48 0.86 8.99 30.38
N LYS A 49 1.06 10.11 29.68
CA LYS A 49 1.09 10.20 28.20
C LYS A 49 2.06 9.22 27.56
N ASN A 50 3.23 8.92 28.21
CA ASN A 50 4.26 8.07 27.62
C ASN A 50 3.79 6.63 27.52
N ASP A 51 2.95 6.18 28.43
CA ASP A 51 2.37 4.82 28.39
C ASP A 51 1.47 4.67 27.18
N LEU A 52 0.58 5.65 26.92
CA LEU A 52 -0.24 5.68 25.71
C LEU A 52 0.62 5.74 24.45
N THR A 53 1.67 6.56 24.43
CA THR A 53 2.58 6.70 23.29
C THR A 53 3.32 5.40 23.01
N SER A 54 3.75 4.66 24.04
CA SER A 54 4.44 3.38 23.91
C SER A 54 3.55 2.30 23.27
N VAL A 55 2.26 2.26 23.64
CA VAL A 55 1.32 1.32 23.03
C VAL A 55 0.91 1.78 21.63
N LEU A 56 0.78 3.09 21.38
CA LEU A 56 0.59 3.64 20.04
C LEU A 56 1.76 3.25 19.11
N ALA A 57 3.01 3.32 19.59
CA ALA A 57 4.17 2.84 18.85
C ALA A 57 4.03 1.34 18.48
N SER A 58 3.41 0.53 19.35
CA SER A 58 3.13 -0.89 19.05
C SER A 58 2.11 -1.05 17.92
N CYS A 59 1.15 -0.12 17.77
CA CYS A 59 0.22 -0.10 16.63
C CYS A 59 0.97 0.06 15.30
N TYR A 60 1.94 0.97 15.22
CA TYR A 60 2.80 1.15 14.05
C TYR A 60 3.79 0.00 13.86
N LYS A 61 4.41 -0.47 14.93
CA LYS A 61 5.35 -1.60 14.89
C LYS A 61 4.71 -2.83 14.28
N GLN A 62 3.43 -3.07 14.54
CA GLN A 62 2.71 -4.20 13.98
C GLN A 62 2.60 -4.11 12.44
N LEU A 63 2.49 -2.90 11.85
CA LEU A 63 2.51 -2.72 10.39
C LEU A 63 3.83 -3.16 9.76
N THR A 64 4.96 -2.97 10.46
CA THR A 64 6.29 -3.32 9.95
C THR A 64 6.62 -4.81 10.04
N THR A 65 5.78 -5.60 10.72
CA THR A 65 6.03 -7.04 10.83
C THR A 65 5.91 -7.72 9.47
N SER A 66 6.78 -8.71 9.23
CA SER A 66 6.78 -9.50 7.99
C SER A 66 5.39 -10.08 7.68
N ASP A 67 4.66 -10.49 8.72
CA ASP A 67 3.33 -11.07 8.58
C ASP A 67 2.28 -10.09 8.05
N VAL A 68 2.26 -8.85 8.54
CA VAL A 68 1.32 -7.83 8.07
C VAL A 68 1.77 -7.32 6.71
N LEU A 69 3.03 -6.90 6.60
CA LEU A 69 3.57 -6.26 5.42
C LEU A 69 3.47 -7.14 4.17
N LYS A 70 3.92 -8.40 4.24
CA LYS A 70 3.85 -9.31 3.10
C LYS A 70 2.43 -9.63 2.67
N ARG A 71 1.49 -9.70 3.62
CA ARG A 71 0.07 -9.91 3.30
C ARG A 71 -0.57 -8.71 2.61
N MET A 72 -0.10 -7.48 2.84
CA MET A 72 -0.55 -6.32 2.07
C MET A 72 -0.33 -6.53 0.57
N PHE A 73 0.84 -7.07 0.18
CA PHE A 73 1.14 -7.41 -1.20
C PHE A 73 0.37 -8.66 -1.68
N VAL A 74 0.41 -9.74 -0.91
CA VAL A 74 -0.22 -11.01 -1.30
C VAL A 74 -1.72 -10.85 -1.51
N TRP A 75 -2.40 -10.12 -0.62
CA TRP A 75 -3.84 -9.87 -0.72
C TRP A 75 -4.20 -8.80 -1.74
N GLY A 76 -3.36 -7.77 -1.87
CA GLY A 76 -3.65 -6.59 -2.70
C GLY A 76 -3.09 -6.64 -4.12
N GLU A 77 -2.15 -7.56 -4.41
CA GLU A 77 -1.47 -7.53 -5.71
C GLU A 77 -1.23 -8.90 -6.35
N LEU A 78 -0.81 -9.91 -5.57
CA LEU A 78 -0.26 -11.15 -6.12
C LEU A 78 -1.22 -11.90 -7.06
N ARG A 79 -2.52 -11.83 -6.81
CA ARG A 79 -3.56 -12.46 -7.64
C ARG A 79 -3.84 -11.70 -8.94
N SER A 80 -3.33 -10.48 -9.09
CA SER A 80 -3.63 -9.58 -10.22
C SER A 80 -2.96 -10.05 -11.53
N ASP A 81 -3.24 -9.30 -12.58
CA ASP A 81 -2.64 -9.45 -13.90
C ASP A 81 -1.16 -9.00 -13.97
N ASN A 82 -0.64 -8.31 -12.95
CA ASN A 82 0.68 -7.70 -12.96
C ASN A 82 1.84 -8.71 -12.88
N PHE A 83 1.68 -9.83 -12.15
CA PHE A 83 2.81 -10.68 -11.75
C PHE A 83 2.72 -12.12 -12.21
N ILE A 84 3.89 -12.70 -12.48
CA ILE A 84 4.14 -14.14 -12.61
C ILE A 84 5.13 -14.58 -11.53
N LEU A 85 5.19 -15.89 -11.25
CA LEU A 85 6.21 -16.45 -10.39
C LEU A 85 7.53 -16.62 -11.14
N LYS A 86 8.63 -16.32 -10.47
CA LYS A 86 10.01 -16.58 -10.92
C LYS A 86 10.57 -17.87 -10.33
N SER A 87 10.11 -18.26 -9.14
CA SER A 87 10.43 -19.53 -8.50
C SER A 87 9.14 -20.27 -8.16
N GLU A 88 9.15 -21.59 -8.33
CA GLU A 88 8.03 -22.48 -8.01
C GLU A 88 8.19 -23.18 -6.65
N ASP A 89 9.17 -22.75 -5.84
CA ASP A 89 9.55 -23.42 -4.60
C ASP A 89 8.52 -23.21 -3.46
N ASP A 90 7.74 -22.12 -3.49
CA ASP A 90 6.67 -21.89 -2.52
C ASP A 90 5.31 -22.32 -3.09
N GLN A 91 4.86 -23.52 -2.71
CA GLN A 91 3.59 -24.07 -3.16
C GLN A 91 2.38 -23.21 -2.74
N ASN A 92 2.42 -22.58 -1.56
CA ASN A 92 1.33 -21.72 -1.09
C ASN A 92 1.19 -20.45 -1.96
N ILE A 93 2.29 -19.85 -2.35
CA ILE A 93 2.33 -18.72 -3.27
C ILE A 93 1.88 -19.14 -4.68
N LYS A 94 2.36 -20.29 -5.15
CA LYS A 94 1.96 -20.86 -6.45
C LYS A 94 0.45 -21.10 -6.52
N ASP A 95 -0.13 -21.63 -5.46
CA ASP A 95 -1.57 -21.87 -5.37
C ASP A 95 -2.36 -20.54 -5.45
N ILE A 96 -1.90 -19.49 -4.78
CA ILE A 96 -2.54 -18.16 -4.83
C ILE A 96 -2.49 -17.59 -6.25
N VAL A 97 -1.31 -17.61 -6.90
CA VAL A 97 -1.14 -17.07 -8.26
C VAL A 97 -2.03 -17.82 -9.26
N ASN A 98 -2.23 -19.14 -9.08
CA ASN A 98 -3.06 -19.98 -9.94
C ASN A 98 -4.54 -20.02 -9.51
N ALA A 99 -4.97 -19.07 -8.67
CA ALA A 99 -6.34 -19.02 -8.15
C ALA A 99 -6.81 -20.36 -7.53
N ASN A 100 -5.91 -21.06 -6.84
CA ASN A 100 -6.20 -22.27 -6.08
C ASN A 100 -6.17 -21.94 -4.59
N LEU A 101 -7.24 -21.29 -4.10
CA LEU A 101 -7.27 -20.73 -2.76
C LEU A 101 -7.74 -21.77 -1.74
N LEU A 102 -6.79 -22.51 -1.18
CA LEU A 102 -7.07 -23.55 -0.20
C LEU A 102 -7.23 -22.97 1.21
N PRO A 103 -8.25 -23.37 1.99
CA PRO A 103 -8.42 -22.94 3.39
C PRO A 103 -7.28 -23.34 4.33
N THR A 104 -6.37 -24.22 3.90
CA THR A 104 -5.18 -24.63 4.65
C THR A 104 -3.95 -23.74 4.38
N ASN A 105 -4.05 -22.81 3.42
CA ASN A 105 -2.93 -21.96 3.06
C ASN A 105 -2.69 -20.88 4.11
N GLY A 106 -1.49 -20.88 4.73
CA GLY A 106 -1.12 -19.97 5.84
C GLY A 106 -1.13 -18.48 5.50
N TRP A 107 -1.16 -18.11 4.21
CA TRP A 107 -1.30 -16.71 3.80
C TRP A 107 -2.66 -16.10 4.15
N TYR A 108 -3.67 -16.93 4.50
CA TYR A 108 -4.99 -16.46 4.95
C TYR A 108 -5.09 -16.31 6.48
N ASN A 109 -3.99 -16.44 7.21
CA ASN A 109 -3.94 -16.11 8.63
C ASN A 109 -4.05 -14.59 8.82
N TRP A 110 -5.01 -14.16 9.62
CA TRP A 110 -5.29 -12.75 9.92
C TRP A 110 -4.92 -12.30 11.33
N SER A 111 -4.39 -13.21 12.16
CA SER A 111 -4.13 -12.95 13.59
C SER A 111 -3.25 -11.73 13.84
N SER A 112 -2.27 -11.47 12.96
CA SER A 112 -1.38 -10.31 13.06
C SER A 112 -2.11 -8.98 12.85
N TYR A 113 -3.14 -8.94 12.01
CA TYR A 113 -4.00 -7.77 11.82
C TYR A 113 -4.85 -7.51 13.06
N TYR A 114 -5.47 -8.57 13.63
CA TYR A 114 -6.24 -8.44 14.88
C TYR A 114 -5.39 -8.04 16.08
N ARG A 115 -4.10 -8.40 16.10
CA ARG A 115 -3.16 -7.92 17.11
C ARG A 115 -2.99 -6.39 17.01
N GLY A 116 -2.81 -5.85 15.80
CA GLY A 116 -2.76 -4.41 15.57
C GLY A 116 -4.04 -3.70 16.01
N ILE A 117 -5.20 -4.26 15.67
CA ILE A 117 -6.52 -3.78 16.12
C ILE A 117 -6.61 -3.79 17.65
N GLY A 118 -6.12 -4.85 18.28
CA GLY A 118 -6.10 -4.97 19.74
C GLY A 118 -5.29 -3.85 20.41
N TYR A 119 -4.11 -3.52 19.89
CA TYR A 119 -3.31 -2.39 20.38
C TYR A 119 -4.05 -1.06 20.21
N CYS A 120 -4.66 -0.82 19.06
CA CYS A 120 -5.45 0.40 18.84
C CYS A 120 -6.63 0.50 19.81
N ASN A 121 -7.38 -0.60 20.01
CA ASN A 121 -8.50 -0.64 20.96
C ASN A 121 -8.03 -0.37 22.38
N LEU A 122 -6.86 -0.90 22.77
CA LEU A 122 -6.30 -0.70 24.09
C LEU A 122 -5.96 0.77 24.35
N VAL A 123 -5.25 1.45 23.42
CA VAL A 123 -4.97 2.89 23.53
C VAL A 123 -6.28 3.68 23.65
N LEU A 124 -7.24 3.42 22.75
CA LEU A 124 -8.52 4.12 22.74
C LEU A 124 -9.35 3.93 24.02
N SER A 125 -9.24 2.76 24.68
CA SER A 125 -9.96 2.48 25.93
C SER A 125 -9.32 3.15 27.16
N LYS A 126 -8.01 3.50 27.09
CA LYS A 126 -7.24 4.02 28.23
C LYS A 126 -7.02 5.55 28.20
N GLY A 127 -7.32 6.19 27.08
CA GLY A 127 -7.05 7.63 26.91
C GLY A 127 -7.69 8.52 27.99
N GLU A 128 -8.98 8.34 28.26
CA GLU A 128 -9.71 9.12 29.28
C GLU A 128 -9.19 8.84 30.70
N GLU A 129 -8.80 7.59 31.00
CA GLU A 129 -8.21 7.22 32.28
C GLU A 129 -6.88 7.93 32.52
N VAL A 130 -6.01 8.03 31.49
CA VAL A 130 -4.71 8.69 31.59
C VAL A 130 -4.88 10.22 31.68
N ILE A 131 -5.82 10.82 30.93
CA ILE A 131 -6.14 12.25 31.09
C ILE A 131 -6.50 12.59 32.54
N ALA A 132 -7.26 11.71 33.21
CA ALA A 132 -7.65 11.92 34.61
C ALA A 132 -6.49 11.79 35.60
N LYS A 133 -5.41 11.05 35.25
CA LYS A 133 -4.24 10.81 36.09
C LYS A 133 -3.09 11.80 35.82
N ASP A 134 -2.86 12.15 34.56
CA ASP A 134 -1.77 13.02 34.13
C ASP A 134 -2.24 14.45 33.85
N PRO A 135 -2.06 15.41 34.78
CA PRO A 135 -2.48 16.80 34.57
C PRO A 135 -1.77 17.52 33.42
N SER A 136 -0.64 16.97 32.93
CA SER A 136 0.08 17.53 31.79
C SER A 136 -0.48 17.05 30.44
N PHE A 137 -1.30 16.01 30.43
CA PHE A 137 -1.93 15.44 29.25
C PHE A 137 -3.40 15.86 29.16
N THR A 138 -3.70 16.73 28.21
CA THR A 138 -5.01 17.36 28.09
C THR A 138 -5.88 16.68 27.01
N GLU A 139 -7.18 16.98 27.02
CA GLU A 139 -8.10 16.59 25.93
C GLU A 139 -7.61 17.07 24.55
N SER A 140 -6.95 18.23 24.50
CA SER A 140 -6.35 18.77 23.26
C SER A 140 -5.16 17.94 22.76
N ASP A 141 -4.41 17.31 23.66
CA ASP A 141 -3.32 16.38 23.30
C ASP A 141 -3.85 15.00 22.91
N TRP A 142 -4.95 14.60 23.55
CA TRP A 142 -5.57 13.29 23.32
C TRP A 142 -6.27 13.18 21.96
N LYS A 143 -7.01 14.20 21.52
CA LYS A 143 -7.78 14.15 20.27
C LYS A 143 -6.96 13.73 19.05
N PRO A 144 -5.77 14.32 18.78
CA PRO A 144 -4.93 13.88 17.68
C PRO A 144 -4.46 12.42 17.82
N MET A 145 -4.08 12.00 19.03
CA MET A 145 -3.65 10.63 19.30
C MET A 145 -4.80 9.61 19.10
N ALA A 146 -6.01 9.96 19.53
CA ALA A 146 -7.19 9.15 19.30
C ALA A 146 -7.54 9.03 17.81
N ALA A 147 -7.46 10.15 17.05
CA ALA A 147 -7.67 10.16 15.60
C ALA A 147 -6.65 9.27 14.87
N GLU A 148 -5.37 9.34 15.27
CA GLU A 148 -4.29 8.50 14.77
C GLU A 148 -4.57 7.01 15.03
N CYS A 149 -4.96 6.64 16.26
CA CYS A 149 -5.34 5.26 16.61
C CYS A 149 -6.55 4.74 15.84
N LYS A 150 -7.59 5.58 15.68
CA LYS A 150 -8.79 5.22 14.92
C LYS A 150 -8.46 4.98 13.46
N ALA A 151 -7.60 5.80 12.86
CA ALA A 151 -7.16 5.62 11.49
C ALA A 151 -6.33 4.33 11.30
N LEU A 152 -5.42 4.02 12.21
CA LEU A 152 -4.66 2.76 12.18
C LEU A 152 -5.60 1.56 12.32
N ARG A 153 -6.57 1.59 13.25
CA ARG A 153 -7.59 0.55 13.39
C ARG A 153 -8.41 0.38 12.11
N ALA A 154 -8.83 1.49 11.52
CA ALA A 154 -9.58 1.49 10.27
C ALA A 154 -8.75 0.88 9.13
N LEU A 155 -7.46 1.20 9.02
CA LEU A 155 -6.56 0.63 8.01
C LEU A 155 -6.44 -0.89 8.16
N TYR A 156 -6.24 -1.41 9.38
CA TYR A 156 -6.20 -2.86 9.63
C TYR A 156 -7.49 -3.55 9.22
N TYR A 157 -8.64 -3.04 9.64
CA TYR A 157 -9.93 -3.60 9.25
C TYR A 157 -10.20 -3.49 7.76
N PHE A 158 -9.78 -2.41 7.13
CA PHE A 158 -9.98 -2.24 5.70
C PHE A 158 -9.22 -3.27 4.87
N TYR A 159 -8.00 -3.64 5.25
CA TYR A 159 -7.30 -4.76 4.63
C TYR A 159 -8.04 -6.09 4.83
N LEU A 160 -8.56 -6.35 6.02
CA LEU A 160 -9.35 -7.55 6.32
C LEU A 160 -10.63 -7.60 5.46
N VAL A 161 -11.37 -6.51 5.38
CA VAL A 161 -12.61 -6.42 4.59
C VAL A 161 -12.32 -6.59 3.09
N ARG A 162 -11.26 -5.97 2.58
CA ARG A 162 -10.86 -6.13 1.16
C ARG A 162 -10.41 -7.56 0.83
N ALA A 163 -9.77 -8.24 1.76
CA ALA A 163 -9.27 -9.60 1.55
C ALA A 163 -10.33 -10.69 1.77
N PHE A 164 -11.22 -10.54 2.77
CA PHE A 164 -12.13 -11.61 3.23
C PHE A 164 -13.62 -11.25 3.15
N ARG A 165 -13.96 -10.01 2.87
CA ARG A 165 -15.28 -9.40 2.85
C ARG A 165 -15.87 -9.27 4.26
N ASP A 166 -16.42 -10.35 4.83
CA ASP A 166 -17.06 -10.38 6.14
C ASP A 166 -16.09 -10.97 7.16
N VAL A 167 -15.86 -10.27 8.28
CA VAL A 167 -14.85 -10.65 9.28
C VAL A 167 -15.37 -10.41 10.70
N PRO A 168 -14.84 -11.05 11.74
CA PRO A 168 -15.13 -10.69 13.13
C PRO A 168 -14.83 -9.20 13.37
N PHE A 169 -15.72 -8.51 14.08
CA PHE A 169 -15.58 -7.08 14.32
C PHE A 169 -15.66 -6.75 15.81
N ASN A 170 -14.55 -6.26 16.37
CA ASN A 170 -14.45 -5.87 17.78
C ASN A 170 -13.70 -4.53 17.91
N VAL A 171 -14.32 -3.59 18.58
CA VAL A 171 -13.77 -2.26 18.89
C VAL A 171 -13.51 -2.06 20.39
N LYS A 172 -13.68 -3.10 21.19
CA LYS A 172 -13.41 -3.09 22.63
C LYS A 172 -12.02 -3.63 22.90
N ALA A 173 -11.35 -3.09 23.90
CA ALA A 173 -10.12 -3.68 24.41
C ALA A 173 -10.40 -5.05 25.03
N ASN A 174 -9.55 -6.02 24.72
CA ASN A 174 -9.54 -7.33 25.37
C ASN A 174 -8.39 -7.32 26.39
N ASP A 175 -8.63 -6.73 27.55
CA ASP A 175 -7.66 -6.62 28.63
C ASP A 175 -7.76 -7.74 29.67
N THR A 176 -8.79 -8.61 29.55
CA THR A 176 -8.99 -9.77 30.39
C THR A 176 -8.95 -11.08 29.60
N SER A 177 -8.43 -12.13 30.23
CA SER A 177 -8.36 -13.48 29.62
C SER A 177 -9.73 -14.13 29.38
N GLU A 178 -10.78 -13.63 30.00
CA GLU A 178 -12.14 -14.18 29.90
C GLU A 178 -12.84 -13.72 28.60
N GLY A 179 -12.74 -12.44 28.21
CA GLY A 179 -13.36 -11.91 26.99
C GLY A 179 -12.71 -12.37 25.69
N ALA A 180 -11.48 -12.92 25.75
CA ALA A 180 -10.75 -13.39 24.57
C ALA A 180 -11.18 -14.79 24.07
N ARG A 181 -12.07 -15.47 24.77
CA ARG A 181 -12.46 -16.87 24.48
C ARG A 181 -13.83 -17.03 23.85
N ASP A 182 -14.65 -15.98 23.82
CA ASP A 182 -15.99 -16.09 23.27
C ASP A 182 -15.95 -16.16 21.73
N PRO A 183 -16.58 -17.15 21.12
CA PRO A 183 -16.69 -17.25 19.68
C PRO A 183 -17.34 -16.01 19.07
N MET A 184 -16.68 -15.37 18.14
CA MET A 184 -17.13 -14.13 17.51
C MET A 184 -17.50 -14.38 16.04
N PRO A 185 -18.77 -14.21 15.64
CA PRO A 185 -19.17 -14.38 14.24
C PRO A 185 -18.62 -13.26 13.36
N GLN A 186 -18.59 -13.53 12.06
CA GLN A 186 -18.33 -12.51 11.05
C GLN A 186 -19.48 -11.51 11.01
N ILE A 187 -19.13 -10.24 10.86
CA ILE A 187 -20.07 -9.14 10.65
C ILE A 187 -20.03 -8.74 9.16
N PRO A 188 -21.19 -8.45 8.54
CA PRO A 188 -21.24 -8.00 7.16
C PRO A 188 -20.34 -6.79 6.91
N SER A 189 -19.58 -6.83 5.83
CA SER A 189 -18.63 -5.75 5.45
C SER A 189 -19.27 -4.37 5.38
N GLU A 190 -20.54 -4.27 5.00
CA GLU A 190 -21.28 -3.00 4.99
C GLU A 190 -21.38 -2.36 6.37
N THR A 191 -21.65 -3.16 7.40
CA THR A 191 -21.72 -2.69 8.78
C THR A 191 -20.35 -2.21 9.26
N ILE A 192 -19.29 -2.97 8.94
CA ILE A 192 -17.92 -2.61 9.29
C ILE A 192 -17.51 -1.31 8.59
N LEU A 193 -17.68 -1.23 7.27
CA LEU A 193 -17.35 -0.02 6.49
C LEU A 193 -18.09 1.21 7.01
N SER A 194 -19.39 1.07 7.29
CA SER A 194 -20.21 2.17 7.83
C SER A 194 -19.73 2.64 9.20
N PHE A 195 -19.30 1.71 10.07
CA PHE A 195 -18.71 2.08 11.34
C PHE A 195 -17.38 2.81 11.17
N LEU A 196 -16.45 2.26 10.34
CA LEU A 196 -15.12 2.86 10.12
C LEU A 196 -15.23 4.26 9.52
N ILE A 197 -16.11 4.44 8.54
CA ILE A 197 -16.38 5.73 7.93
C ILE A 197 -16.90 6.73 8.98
N ASN A 198 -17.90 6.34 9.76
CA ASN A 198 -18.45 7.23 10.80
C ASN A 198 -17.40 7.56 11.89
N ASP A 199 -16.60 6.59 12.30
CA ASP A 199 -15.56 6.80 13.30
C ASP A 199 -14.49 7.79 12.82
N LEU A 200 -14.10 7.72 11.53
CA LEU A 200 -13.15 8.65 10.93
C LEU A 200 -13.76 10.02 10.60
N GLU A 201 -15.00 10.10 10.11
CA GLU A 201 -15.68 11.37 9.88
C GLU A 201 -15.76 12.22 11.15
N ASN A 202 -15.97 11.57 12.31
CA ASN A 202 -16.06 12.24 13.60
C ASN A 202 -14.72 12.76 14.15
N CYS A 203 -13.58 12.29 13.61
CA CYS A 203 -12.26 12.69 14.11
C CYS A 203 -11.28 13.14 13.03
N LYS A 204 -11.69 13.21 11.76
CA LYS A 204 -10.77 13.53 10.64
C LYS A 204 -10.07 14.89 10.79
N ASP A 205 -10.73 15.85 11.43
CA ASP A 205 -10.19 17.19 11.63
C ASP A 205 -9.32 17.30 12.89
N ASP A 206 -9.34 16.30 13.76
CA ASP A 206 -8.48 16.23 14.95
C ASP A 206 -7.07 15.72 14.64
N GLY A 207 -6.85 15.15 13.45
CA GLY A 207 -5.54 14.63 13.04
C GLY A 207 -4.46 15.71 13.00
N MET A 208 -3.23 15.35 13.37
CA MET A 208 -2.06 16.24 13.26
C MET A 208 -1.82 16.65 11.81
N THR A 209 -1.51 17.91 11.58
CA THR A 209 -1.12 18.43 10.27
C THR A 209 0.39 18.37 10.05
N ASP A 210 1.17 18.51 11.13
CA ASP A 210 2.63 18.52 11.08
C ASP A 210 3.22 17.94 12.37
N TYR A 211 4.12 16.95 12.22
CA TYR A 211 4.88 16.34 13.31
C TYR A 211 6.29 16.93 13.46
N GLY A 212 6.59 18.01 12.73
CA GLY A 212 7.85 18.76 12.83
C GLY A 212 8.96 18.32 11.90
N ASN A 213 8.78 17.26 11.11
CA ASN A 213 9.70 16.88 10.02
C ASN A 213 9.01 15.97 8.98
N ASP A 214 9.54 15.96 7.75
CA ASP A 214 8.94 15.27 6.61
C ASP A 214 8.85 13.75 6.78
N VAL A 215 9.84 13.15 7.45
CA VAL A 215 9.83 11.69 7.69
C VAL A 215 8.68 11.30 8.62
N TYR A 216 8.42 12.07 9.69
CA TYR A 216 7.28 11.81 10.57
C TYR A 216 5.96 12.18 9.91
N ASN A 217 5.93 13.23 9.09
CA ASN A 217 4.74 13.65 8.36
C ASN A 217 4.26 12.60 7.34
N THR A 218 5.15 11.73 6.88
CA THR A 218 4.81 10.62 5.99
C THR A 218 4.72 9.27 6.70
N SER A 219 5.42 9.06 7.82
CA SER A 219 5.43 7.76 8.53
C SER A 219 4.45 7.66 9.70
N ARG A 220 3.79 8.76 10.05
CA ARG A 220 2.68 8.78 11.02
C ARG A 220 1.39 9.22 10.33
N ILE A 221 0.26 8.85 10.93
CA ILE A 221 -1.05 9.26 10.43
C ILE A 221 -1.24 10.77 10.66
N THR A 222 -1.22 11.51 9.57
CA THR A 222 -1.59 12.94 9.53
C THR A 222 -3.07 13.11 9.19
N LYS A 223 -3.56 14.36 9.28
CA LYS A 223 -4.90 14.73 8.79
C LYS A 223 -5.09 14.27 7.33
N ASN A 224 -4.14 14.53 6.44
CA ASN A 224 -4.21 14.12 5.04
C ASN A 224 -4.25 12.58 4.88
N ALA A 225 -3.57 11.83 5.74
CA ALA A 225 -3.65 10.37 5.74
C ALA A 225 -5.04 9.86 6.14
N ILE A 226 -5.69 10.52 7.13
CA ILE A 226 -7.08 10.20 7.52
C ILE A 226 -8.05 10.48 6.37
N TYR A 227 -7.91 11.63 5.70
CA TYR A 227 -8.74 12.00 4.55
C TYR A 227 -8.56 11.04 3.37
N ALA A 228 -7.33 10.64 3.05
CA ALA A 228 -7.05 9.69 1.98
C ALA A 228 -7.62 8.29 2.29
N LEU A 229 -7.46 7.79 3.52
CA LEU A 229 -8.06 6.53 3.96
C LEU A 229 -9.58 6.58 3.92
N LEU A 230 -10.16 7.69 4.36
CA LEU A 230 -11.62 7.89 4.34
C LEU A 230 -12.16 7.92 2.91
N ALA A 231 -11.45 8.57 1.99
CA ALA A 231 -11.79 8.57 0.56
C ALA A 231 -11.77 7.15 -0.04
N ASP A 232 -10.75 6.33 0.28
CA ASP A 232 -10.66 4.93 -0.19
C ASP A 232 -11.77 4.04 0.41
N LEU A 233 -12.12 4.23 1.69
CA LEU A 233 -13.26 3.55 2.33
C LEU A 233 -14.59 3.88 1.62
N TYR A 234 -14.83 5.15 1.33
CA TYR A 234 -16.02 5.58 0.60
C TYR A 234 -16.04 5.04 -0.83
N LEU A 235 -14.90 5.09 -1.54
CA LEU A 235 -14.77 4.57 -2.90
C LEU A 235 -15.07 3.06 -2.96
N TRP A 236 -14.58 2.30 -1.99
CA TRP A 236 -14.86 0.88 -1.86
C TRP A 236 -16.34 0.61 -1.58
N ARG A 237 -16.95 1.34 -0.65
CA ARG A 237 -18.37 1.20 -0.31
C ARG A 237 -19.28 1.65 -1.46
N ALA A 238 -18.90 2.71 -2.18
CA ALA A 238 -19.62 3.18 -3.36
C ALA A 238 -19.70 2.08 -4.44
N ALA A 239 -18.57 1.48 -4.79
CA ALA A 239 -18.51 0.41 -5.77
C ALA A 239 -19.35 -0.82 -5.34
N LYS A 240 -19.25 -1.20 -4.06
CA LYS A 240 -20.04 -2.30 -3.48
C LYS A 240 -21.56 -2.02 -3.57
N ASN A 241 -21.98 -0.77 -3.33
CA ASN A 241 -23.38 -0.37 -3.31
C ASN A 241 -23.91 0.06 -4.70
N SER A 242 -23.09 -0.03 -5.75
CA SER A 242 -23.52 0.20 -7.13
C SER A 242 -24.31 -0.97 -7.71
N CYS A 243 -24.18 -2.19 -7.15
CA CYS A 243 -24.93 -3.35 -7.65
C CYS A 243 -26.44 -3.23 -7.31
N PRO A 244 -27.35 -3.77 -8.18
CA PRO A 244 -28.79 -3.58 -8.05
C PRO A 244 -29.36 -3.97 -6.67
N ASP A 245 -28.93 -5.10 -6.10
CA ASP A 245 -29.43 -5.58 -4.81
C ASP A 245 -29.04 -4.64 -3.67
N SER A 246 -27.81 -4.15 -3.66
CA SER A 246 -27.35 -3.19 -2.67
C SER A 246 -27.97 -1.80 -2.87
N ALA A 247 -28.12 -1.37 -4.13
CA ALA A 247 -28.77 -0.10 -4.47
C ALA A 247 -30.24 -0.07 -4.03
N ALA A 248 -30.95 -1.21 -4.14
CA ALA A 248 -32.31 -1.34 -3.61
C ALA A 248 -32.37 -1.25 -2.08
N LYS A 249 -31.36 -1.80 -1.38
CA LYS A 249 -31.27 -1.77 0.08
C LYS A 249 -30.78 -0.43 0.62
N TYR A 250 -29.90 0.25 -0.12
CA TYR A 250 -29.27 1.52 0.27
C TYR A 250 -29.44 2.57 -0.85
N PRO A 251 -30.67 3.09 -1.09
CA PRO A 251 -30.97 3.97 -2.22
C PRO A 251 -30.08 5.23 -2.23
N GLY A 252 -29.40 5.48 -3.36
CA GLY A 252 -28.55 6.64 -3.58
C GLY A 252 -27.28 6.68 -2.73
N GLN A 253 -26.94 5.60 -1.98
CA GLN A 253 -25.73 5.58 -1.15
C GLN A 253 -24.48 5.64 -2.00
N SER A 254 -24.40 4.86 -3.08
CA SER A 254 -23.25 4.86 -3.99
C SER A 254 -22.94 6.26 -4.53
N GLN A 255 -23.97 6.99 -4.98
CA GLN A 255 -23.80 8.35 -5.50
C GLN A 255 -23.29 9.33 -4.44
N ARG A 256 -23.85 9.28 -3.21
CA ARG A 256 -23.37 10.10 -2.10
C ARG A 256 -21.93 9.77 -1.71
N ASP A 257 -21.56 8.50 -1.74
CA ASP A 257 -20.23 8.06 -1.41
C ASP A 257 -19.20 8.55 -2.45
N TYR A 258 -19.49 8.44 -3.76
CA TYR A 258 -18.62 9.00 -4.80
C TYR A 258 -18.47 10.51 -4.66
N GLN A 259 -19.56 11.24 -4.40
CA GLN A 259 -19.49 12.68 -4.16
C GLN A 259 -18.58 12.99 -2.96
N ARG A 260 -18.68 12.18 -1.89
CA ARG A 260 -17.83 12.38 -0.71
C ARG A 260 -16.35 12.09 -0.99
N VAL A 261 -16.04 11.11 -1.85
CA VAL A 261 -14.67 10.86 -2.33
C VAL A 261 -14.11 12.10 -3.01
N ILE A 262 -14.86 12.72 -3.91
CA ILE A 262 -14.42 13.94 -4.63
C ILE A 262 -14.06 15.04 -3.63
N GLU A 263 -14.95 15.34 -2.68
CA GLU A 263 -14.75 16.38 -1.65
C GLU A 263 -13.51 16.12 -0.78
N LEU A 264 -13.31 14.88 -0.33
CA LEU A 264 -12.17 14.51 0.52
C LEU A 264 -10.85 14.60 -0.26
N CYS A 265 -10.85 14.16 -1.51
CA CYS A 265 -9.68 14.25 -2.37
C CYS A 265 -9.31 15.71 -2.68
N ASP A 266 -10.30 16.58 -2.88
CA ASP A 266 -10.05 18.01 -3.10
C ASP A 266 -9.29 18.66 -1.93
N VAL A 267 -9.66 18.33 -0.69
CA VAL A 267 -8.95 18.83 0.50
C VAL A 267 -7.49 18.38 0.48
N VAL A 268 -7.23 17.08 0.26
CA VAL A 268 -5.86 16.54 0.26
C VAL A 268 -5.03 17.15 -0.88
N ILE A 269 -5.60 17.27 -2.09
CA ILE A 269 -4.89 17.84 -3.25
C ILE A 269 -4.54 19.30 -2.97
N ALA A 270 -5.46 20.08 -2.40
CA ALA A 270 -5.23 21.48 -2.08
C ALA A 270 -4.16 21.66 -1.00
N ASP A 271 -4.21 20.88 0.07
CA ASP A 271 -3.23 20.92 1.16
C ASP A 271 -1.83 20.54 0.66
N LYS A 272 -1.73 19.45 -0.11
CA LYS A 272 -0.45 19.02 -0.69
C LYS A 272 0.08 20.01 -1.74
N LEU A 273 -0.79 20.65 -2.52
CA LEU A 273 -0.38 21.70 -3.45
C LEU A 273 0.22 22.90 -2.70
N HIS A 274 -0.36 23.25 -1.56
CA HIS A 274 0.19 24.31 -0.71
C HIS A 274 1.58 23.94 -0.14
N GLU A 275 1.79 22.68 0.29
CA GLU A 275 3.10 22.17 0.71
C GLU A 275 4.11 22.26 -0.44
N PHE A 276 3.77 21.73 -1.62
CA PHE A 276 4.60 21.82 -2.83
C PHE A 276 4.95 23.26 -3.20
N GLN A 277 4.03 24.20 -3.06
CA GLN A 277 4.27 25.60 -3.37
C GLN A 277 5.23 26.29 -2.40
N LYS A 278 5.33 25.86 -1.15
CA LYS A 278 6.32 26.36 -0.18
C LYS A 278 7.74 25.89 -0.53
N GLU A 279 7.89 24.65 -0.99
CA GLU A 279 9.19 24.04 -1.33
C GLU A 279 9.68 24.35 -2.76
N LYS A 280 8.98 25.17 -3.48
CA LYS A 280 9.05 25.46 -4.89
C LYS A 280 10.40 25.93 -5.43
N GLU A 281 11.07 26.85 -4.70
CA GLU A 281 12.37 27.41 -5.11
C GLU A 281 13.44 26.32 -5.20
N TYR A 282 13.30 25.25 -4.40
CA TYR A 282 14.27 24.18 -4.33
C TYR A 282 14.22 23.24 -5.54
N TYR A 283 13.00 22.87 -5.98
CA TYR A 283 12.85 21.81 -7.00
C TYR A 283 12.65 22.30 -8.44
N TYR A 284 12.09 23.48 -8.66
CA TYR A 284 11.65 23.90 -9.99
C TYR A 284 12.20 25.24 -10.46
N GLY A 285 12.87 26.01 -9.62
CA GLY A 285 13.41 27.33 -9.94
C GLY A 285 12.36 28.35 -10.41
N SER A 286 11.07 28.07 -10.24
CA SER A 286 9.95 28.91 -10.68
C SER A 286 8.97 29.15 -9.57
N THR A 287 8.59 30.41 -9.37
CA THR A 287 7.55 30.83 -8.43
C THR A 287 6.16 30.95 -9.09
N ASP A 288 6.00 30.52 -10.34
CA ASP A 288 4.75 30.63 -11.09
C ASP A 288 3.79 29.46 -10.79
N PRO A 289 2.67 29.66 -10.06
CA PRO A 289 1.72 28.60 -9.71
C PRO A 289 1.11 27.89 -10.92
N SER A 290 1.03 28.58 -12.07
CA SER A 290 0.46 28.00 -13.30
C SER A 290 1.31 26.87 -13.89
N LYS A 291 2.58 26.79 -13.48
CA LYS A 291 3.49 25.71 -13.89
C LYS A 291 3.42 24.47 -13.02
N MET A 292 2.64 24.51 -11.94
CA MET A 292 2.45 23.40 -11.01
C MET A 292 0.98 23.29 -10.61
N PRO A 293 0.12 22.84 -11.53
CA PRO A 293 -1.31 22.76 -11.26
C PRO A 293 -1.68 21.63 -10.28
N LEU A 294 -0.80 20.63 -10.12
CA LEU A 294 -0.99 19.48 -9.22
C LEU A 294 0.28 19.22 -8.40
N PRO A 295 0.14 18.68 -7.17
CA PRO A 295 1.27 18.42 -6.27
C PRO A 295 2.00 17.11 -6.62
N ILE A 296 2.53 17.02 -7.83
CA ILE A 296 3.31 15.88 -8.32
C ILE A 296 4.62 16.35 -8.94
N TYR A 297 5.72 15.63 -8.64
CA TYR A 297 7.03 15.89 -9.22
C TYR A 297 7.02 15.73 -10.74
N GLN A 298 7.87 16.49 -11.41
CA GLN A 298 8.07 16.39 -12.84
C GLN A 298 9.49 15.90 -13.14
N PRO A 299 9.71 15.03 -14.13
CA PRO A 299 11.05 14.62 -14.52
C PRO A 299 11.81 15.80 -15.11
N THR A 300 13.12 15.86 -14.84
CA THR A 300 14.01 16.87 -15.43
C THR A 300 14.72 16.29 -16.65
N SER A 301 14.77 17.04 -17.76
CA SER A 301 15.45 16.59 -18.98
C SER A 301 16.50 17.61 -19.44
N PHE A 302 17.78 17.18 -19.49
CA PHE A 302 18.90 17.89 -20.08
C PHE A 302 19.73 16.93 -20.95
N GLY A 303 19.12 16.33 -22.00
CA GLY A 303 19.75 15.28 -22.80
C GLY A 303 19.84 13.90 -22.16
N ARG A 304 19.72 13.83 -20.84
CA ARG A 304 19.45 12.65 -20.02
C ARG A 304 18.18 12.93 -19.25
N ILE A 305 17.38 11.90 -18.98
CA ILE A 305 16.23 12.04 -18.09
C ILE A 305 16.68 11.54 -16.72
N GLN A 306 16.83 12.44 -15.77
CA GLN A 306 16.87 12.10 -14.36
C GLN A 306 15.42 11.92 -13.90
N ASP A 307 15.12 10.73 -13.42
CA ASP A 307 13.78 10.38 -12.97
C ASP A 307 13.55 10.87 -11.54
N LEU A 308 13.37 12.17 -11.42
CA LEU A 308 13.13 12.82 -10.14
C LEU A 308 11.90 12.24 -9.43
N PRO A 309 10.73 12.00 -10.08
CA PRO A 309 9.59 11.38 -9.44
C PRO A 309 9.93 10.02 -8.79
N TYR A 310 10.64 9.15 -9.50
CA TYR A 310 11.05 7.86 -8.97
C TYR A 310 12.00 8.02 -7.76
N GLN A 311 13.01 8.85 -7.89
CA GLN A 311 14.00 9.09 -6.83
C GLN A 311 13.36 9.64 -5.56
N GLU A 312 12.46 10.61 -5.69
CA GLU A 312 11.76 11.21 -4.54
C GLU A 312 10.79 10.23 -3.88
N LEU A 313 10.05 9.41 -4.66
CA LEU A 313 9.06 8.48 -4.13
C LEU A 313 9.67 7.19 -3.58
N PHE A 314 10.60 6.57 -4.32
CA PHE A 314 11.09 5.23 -4.01
C PHE A 314 12.56 5.20 -3.56
N GLY A 315 13.34 6.24 -3.90
CA GLY A 315 14.73 6.39 -3.51
C GLY A 315 14.91 7.04 -2.15
N ARG A 316 14.21 8.12 -1.90
CA ARG A 316 14.26 8.92 -0.67
C ARG A 316 13.12 8.55 0.29
N LYS A 317 13.11 9.18 1.44
CA LYS A 317 12.08 9.05 2.48
C LYS A 317 11.49 10.43 2.77
N GLY A 318 10.20 10.49 3.11
CA GLY A 318 9.55 11.75 3.41
C GLY A 318 9.26 12.60 2.17
N SER A 319 8.94 11.97 1.04
CA SER A 319 8.57 12.64 -0.20
C SER A 319 7.35 13.55 -0.02
N LEU A 320 7.36 14.74 -0.65
CA LEU A 320 6.18 15.62 -0.64
C LEU A 320 4.95 14.99 -1.31
N GLU A 321 5.13 14.06 -2.25
CA GLU A 321 3.99 13.30 -2.81
C GLU A 321 3.48 12.21 -1.87
N SER A 322 4.26 11.75 -0.92
CA SER A 322 3.82 10.73 0.04
C SER A 322 2.85 11.32 1.05
N ILE A 323 1.84 10.53 1.41
CA ILE A 323 0.82 10.88 2.40
C ILE A 323 0.96 9.97 3.61
N PHE A 324 1.12 8.66 3.39
CA PHE A 324 1.40 7.71 4.46
C PHE A 324 2.26 6.54 3.97
N GLU A 325 3.37 6.29 4.67
CA GLU A 325 4.35 5.24 4.41
C GLU A 325 4.61 4.41 5.67
N ILE A 326 4.81 3.12 5.51
CA ILE A 326 5.38 2.28 6.56
C ILE A 326 6.90 2.41 6.49
N ALA A 327 7.51 2.97 7.55
CA ALA A 327 8.93 3.32 7.57
C ALA A 327 9.84 2.13 7.95
N PHE A 328 11.00 2.08 7.30
CA PHE A 328 12.06 1.10 7.56
C PHE A 328 13.41 1.81 7.69
N ASP A 329 14.29 1.30 8.57
CA ASP A 329 15.61 1.87 8.82
C ASP A 329 16.75 1.10 8.14
N GLY A 330 16.47 -0.11 7.62
CA GLY A 330 17.45 -0.96 6.94
C GLY A 330 18.42 -1.69 7.87
N SER A 331 18.27 -1.55 9.18
CA SER A 331 19.14 -2.20 10.17
C SER A 331 18.36 -3.07 11.17
N ARG A 332 17.57 -2.46 12.02
CA ARG A 332 16.70 -3.14 13.00
C ARG A 332 15.37 -3.56 12.37
N ASN A 333 14.96 -2.81 11.37
CA ASN A 333 13.70 -3.00 10.67
C ASN A 333 13.92 -2.89 9.16
N ILE A 334 13.88 -4.03 8.47
CA ILE A 334 14.07 -4.13 7.01
C ILE A 334 12.74 -4.41 6.31
N ASN A 335 12.60 -3.88 5.09
CA ASN A 335 11.43 -4.18 4.27
C ASN A 335 11.50 -5.60 3.71
N SER A 336 10.97 -6.55 4.50
CA SER A 336 10.96 -7.97 4.16
C SER A 336 10.05 -8.33 2.97
N LEU A 337 9.10 -7.46 2.61
CA LEU A 337 8.29 -7.62 1.40
C LEU A 337 9.17 -7.45 0.15
N VAL A 338 9.87 -6.31 0.06
CA VAL A 338 10.74 -6.00 -1.08
C VAL A 338 11.80 -7.07 -1.24
N THR A 339 12.50 -7.44 -0.16
CA THR A 339 13.57 -8.45 -0.24
C THR A 339 13.08 -9.84 -0.64
N SER A 340 11.86 -10.24 -0.23
CA SER A 340 11.32 -11.56 -0.56
C SER A 340 10.68 -11.62 -1.94
N PHE A 341 9.88 -10.60 -2.30
CA PHE A 341 9.09 -10.64 -3.53
C PHE A 341 9.81 -10.00 -4.72
N TYR A 342 10.59 -8.92 -4.51
CA TYR A 342 11.26 -8.19 -5.59
C TYR A 342 12.77 -8.49 -5.67
N GLY A 343 13.40 -8.83 -4.55
CA GLY A 343 14.82 -9.15 -4.48
C GLY A 343 15.70 -7.98 -4.05
N GLY A 344 16.95 -7.95 -4.54
CA GLY A 344 17.95 -6.93 -4.17
C GLY A 344 19.37 -7.43 -4.40
N LEU A 345 20.37 -6.79 -3.77
CA LEU A 345 21.75 -7.25 -3.79
C LEU A 345 22.02 -8.24 -2.65
N ASP A 346 22.68 -9.33 -2.97
CA ASP A 346 23.28 -10.27 -2.02
C ASP A 346 24.72 -10.59 -2.44
N GLY A 347 25.68 -10.35 -1.54
CA GLY A 347 27.10 -10.52 -1.84
C GLY A 347 27.59 -9.76 -3.08
N GLY A 348 26.97 -8.63 -3.42
CA GLY A 348 27.27 -7.82 -4.61
C GLY A 348 26.58 -8.30 -5.90
N ASN A 349 25.84 -9.41 -5.88
CA ASN A 349 25.08 -9.93 -7.01
C ASN A 349 23.60 -9.58 -6.87
N HIS A 350 22.96 -9.21 -7.99
CA HIS A 350 21.53 -8.96 -8.00
C HIS A 350 20.75 -10.28 -7.95
N GLN A 351 19.98 -10.47 -6.87
CA GLN A 351 19.09 -11.60 -6.68
C GLN A 351 17.67 -11.23 -7.13
N SER A 352 17.03 -12.13 -7.89
CA SER A 352 15.60 -12.01 -8.21
C SER A 352 14.77 -12.39 -6.99
N GLY A 353 13.66 -11.66 -6.77
CA GLY A 353 12.63 -12.07 -5.83
C GLY A 353 11.74 -13.19 -6.37
N LEU A 354 10.70 -13.53 -5.61
CA LEU A 354 9.74 -14.58 -5.95
C LEU A 354 8.89 -14.24 -7.18
N VAL A 355 8.69 -12.97 -7.50
CA VAL A 355 7.82 -12.52 -8.60
C VAL A 355 8.57 -11.69 -9.64
N GLY A 356 8.02 -11.70 -10.86
CA GLY A 356 8.43 -10.83 -11.97
C GLY A 356 7.22 -10.30 -12.73
N GLY A 357 7.44 -9.33 -13.60
CA GLY A 357 6.39 -8.78 -14.45
C GLY A 357 5.77 -9.82 -15.37
N SER A 358 4.45 -9.83 -15.49
CA SER A 358 3.73 -10.71 -16.40
C SER A 358 3.95 -10.32 -17.87
N SER A 359 3.46 -11.15 -18.81
CA SER A 359 3.60 -10.93 -20.25
C SER A 359 3.03 -9.62 -20.75
N ILE A 360 2.06 -9.04 -20.06
CA ILE A 360 1.46 -7.74 -20.42
C ILE A 360 2.44 -6.56 -20.31
N TYR A 361 3.56 -6.74 -19.59
CA TYR A 361 4.64 -5.76 -19.48
C TYR A 361 5.79 -6.00 -20.46
N GLN A 362 5.74 -7.08 -21.23
CA GLN A 362 6.84 -7.47 -22.14
C GLN A 362 6.78 -6.71 -23.47
N GLU A 363 5.59 -6.34 -23.91
CA GLU A 363 5.38 -5.57 -25.13
C GLU A 363 5.07 -4.12 -24.79
N VAL A 364 5.50 -3.22 -25.66
CA VAL A 364 5.34 -1.78 -25.48
C VAL A 364 4.88 -1.17 -26.80
N ASP A 365 3.80 -0.42 -26.76
CA ASP A 365 3.17 0.19 -27.91
C ASP A 365 3.64 1.64 -28.14
N LEU A 366 3.39 2.15 -29.35
CA LEU A 366 3.69 3.54 -29.67
C LEU A 366 2.80 4.54 -28.93
N ARG A 367 1.59 4.12 -28.54
CA ARG A 367 0.59 5.00 -27.95
C ARG A 367 0.08 4.44 -26.62
N PRO A 368 -0.29 5.31 -25.67
CA PRO A 368 -0.79 4.89 -24.34
C PRO A 368 -2.16 4.23 -24.38
N ASP A 369 -2.92 4.40 -25.47
CA ASP A 369 -4.29 3.87 -25.61
C ASP A 369 -4.37 2.52 -26.34
N MET A 370 -3.21 1.92 -26.70
CA MET A 370 -3.19 0.62 -27.37
C MET A 370 -3.58 -0.51 -26.42
N ALA A 371 -4.38 -1.45 -26.94
CA ALA A 371 -5.05 -2.48 -26.11
C ALA A 371 -4.13 -3.60 -25.62
N GLN A 372 -2.96 -3.82 -26.22
CA GLN A 372 -2.13 -5.00 -25.97
C GLN A 372 -0.98 -4.77 -24.99
N SER A 373 -0.67 -3.51 -24.65
CA SER A 373 0.46 -3.14 -23.81
C SER A 373 0.04 -2.27 -22.63
N VAL A 374 0.72 -2.44 -21.48
CA VAL A 374 0.55 -1.58 -20.31
C VAL A 374 1.27 -0.25 -20.51
N TYR A 375 2.53 -0.29 -20.96
CA TYR A 375 3.36 0.90 -21.16
C TYR A 375 3.53 1.24 -22.64
N CYS A 376 3.60 2.53 -22.95
CA CYS A 376 4.03 3.00 -24.25
C CYS A 376 5.57 3.22 -24.29
N GLN A 377 6.12 3.45 -25.48
CA GLN A 377 7.57 3.53 -25.70
C GLN A 377 8.29 4.67 -24.96
N THR A 378 7.55 5.69 -24.55
CA THR A 378 8.09 6.85 -23.84
C THR A 378 7.81 6.84 -22.36
N ASP A 379 7.08 5.82 -21.85
CA ASP A 379 6.70 5.72 -20.45
C ASP A 379 7.89 5.30 -19.58
N LEU A 380 8.37 6.21 -18.74
CA LEU A 380 9.50 5.99 -17.84
C LEU A 380 9.24 4.81 -16.88
N ARG A 381 7.99 4.60 -16.50
CA ARG A 381 7.60 3.51 -15.59
C ARG A 381 7.90 2.12 -16.13
N ALA A 382 8.09 1.99 -17.44
CA ALA A 382 8.54 0.72 -18.04
C ALA A 382 9.90 0.27 -17.49
N VAL A 383 10.82 1.22 -17.25
CA VAL A 383 12.15 0.95 -16.69
C VAL A 383 12.21 1.12 -15.17
N GLU A 384 11.35 1.96 -14.60
CA GLU A 384 11.22 2.13 -13.16
C GLU A 384 10.59 0.90 -12.47
N SER A 385 9.72 0.18 -13.17
CA SER A 385 8.99 -0.95 -12.63
C SER A 385 9.75 -2.26 -12.82
N ILE A 386 10.34 -2.46 -14.01
CA ILE A 386 10.91 -3.74 -14.44
C ILE A 386 12.29 -3.53 -15.06
N MET A 387 13.28 -4.23 -14.53
CA MET A 387 14.59 -4.35 -15.14
C MET A 387 14.55 -5.52 -16.16
N TYR A 388 14.73 -5.17 -17.42
CA TYR A 388 14.82 -6.15 -18.50
C TYR A 388 16.28 -6.62 -18.62
N GLN A 389 16.55 -7.86 -18.25
CA GLN A 389 17.86 -8.47 -18.48
C GLN A 389 17.74 -9.56 -19.54
N THR A 390 18.51 -9.42 -20.63
CA THR A 390 18.75 -10.51 -21.57
C THR A 390 19.78 -11.43 -20.95
N ASN A 391 19.36 -12.64 -20.57
CA ASN A 391 20.30 -13.66 -20.12
C ASN A 391 21.02 -14.23 -21.35
N THR A 392 22.31 -13.93 -21.50
CA THR A 392 23.12 -14.41 -22.64
C THR A 392 23.37 -15.91 -22.60
N THR A 393 23.04 -16.59 -21.49
CA THR A 393 23.23 -18.06 -21.29
C THR A 393 21.94 -18.86 -21.35
N SER A 394 20.78 -18.23 -21.27
CA SER A 394 19.48 -18.88 -21.45
C SER A 394 18.59 -18.03 -22.37
N SER A 395 17.78 -18.67 -23.19
CA SER A 395 16.83 -18.01 -24.11
C SER A 395 15.64 -17.33 -23.40
N SER A 396 15.66 -17.21 -22.08
CA SER A 396 14.60 -16.58 -21.29
C SER A 396 15.02 -15.18 -20.86
N ASN A 397 14.20 -14.19 -21.20
CA ASN A 397 14.31 -12.84 -20.64
C ASN A 397 13.98 -12.87 -19.15
N ASP A 398 14.79 -12.18 -18.35
CA ASP A 398 14.56 -12.02 -16.92
C ASP A 398 13.93 -10.66 -16.65
N TYR A 399 12.64 -10.66 -16.29
CA TYR A 399 11.85 -9.45 -15.98
C TYR A 399 11.78 -9.25 -14.47
N ARG A 400 12.81 -8.62 -13.90
CA ARG A 400 12.91 -8.38 -12.45
C ARG A 400 12.16 -7.13 -12.06
N VAL A 401 11.47 -7.18 -10.93
CA VAL A 401 10.90 -5.96 -10.34
C VAL A 401 12.05 -5.11 -9.80
N ILE A 402 12.12 -3.85 -10.25
CA ILE A 402 13.16 -2.91 -9.80
C ILE A 402 12.59 -1.81 -8.88
N LYS A 403 11.29 -1.58 -8.95
CA LYS A 403 10.58 -0.62 -8.08
C LYS A 403 10.80 -0.96 -6.61
N TYR A 404 11.13 0.01 -5.79
CA TYR A 404 11.61 -0.11 -4.40
C TYR A 404 13.01 -0.75 -4.25
N VAL A 405 13.55 -1.43 -5.25
CA VAL A 405 14.87 -2.08 -5.19
C VAL A 405 15.98 -1.10 -5.52
N ALA A 406 15.86 -0.35 -6.62
CA ALA A 406 16.79 0.75 -6.93
C ALA A 406 16.35 2.03 -6.19
N GLN A 407 17.31 2.87 -5.84
CA GLN A 407 17.04 4.21 -5.30
C GLN A 407 16.92 5.26 -6.41
N GLU A 408 17.65 5.07 -7.50
CA GLU A 408 17.66 6.00 -8.62
C GLU A 408 17.57 5.24 -9.95
N VAL A 409 16.86 5.83 -10.89
CA VAL A 409 16.78 5.38 -12.29
C VAL A 409 17.14 6.55 -13.18
N GLU A 410 18.11 6.36 -14.08
CA GLU A 410 18.50 7.36 -15.09
C GLU A 410 18.38 6.75 -16.48
N VAL A 411 17.64 7.42 -17.36
CA VAL A 411 17.51 7.04 -18.78
C VAL A 411 18.41 7.92 -19.63
N LEU A 412 19.43 7.31 -20.25
CA LEU A 412 20.48 8.03 -20.99
C LEU A 412 20.02 8.47 -22.38
N ASP A 413 19.02 7.80 -22.95
CA ASP A 413 18.37 8.18 -24.21
C ASP A 413 16.85 8.15 -24.02
N GLY A 414 16.26 9.31 -23.74
CA GLY A 414 14.82 9.44 -23.49
C GLY A 414 13.95 9.34 -24.75
N SER A 415 14.53 9.31 -25.96
CA SER A 415 13.75 9.24 -27.20
C SER A 415 13.04 7.91 -27.39
N ASN A 416 13.52 6.84 -26.74
CA ASN A 416 12.91 5.52 -26.76
C ASN A 416 13.29 4.73 -25.51
N VAL A 417 12.53 4.92 -24.45
CA VAL A 417 12.75 4.27 -23.14
C VAL A 417 12.78 2.74 -23.26
N ARG A 418 11.95 2.14 -24.09
CA ARG A 418 11.93 0.70 -24.30
C ARG A 418 13.18 0.20 -25.03
N LYS A 419 13.63 0.88 -26.07
CA LYS A 419 14.85 0.49 -26.78
C LYS A 419 16.05 0.51 -25.85
N ALA A 420 16.05 1.46 -24.91
CA ALA A 420 16.98 1.49 -23.81
C ALA A 420 16.89 0.23 -22.92
N ALA A 421 15.67 -0.23 -22.63
CA ALA A 421 15.42 -1.35 -21.73
C ALA A 421 15.60 -2.74 -22.38
N THR A 422 15.34 -2.89 -23.69
CA THR A 422 15.29 -4.19 -24.38
C THR A 422 16.47 -4.49 -25.30
N SER A 423 17.29 -3.50 -25.67
CA SER A 423 18.49 -3.75 -26.46
C SER A 423 19.59 -4.36 -25.58
N ALA A 424 20.38 -5.28 -26.17
CA ALA A 424 21.52 -5.92 -25.50
C ALA A 424 22.61 -4.94 -25.00
N SER A 425 22.52 -3.68 -25.32
CA SER A 425 23.26 -2.61 -24.69
C SER A 425 22.49 -2.13 -23.44
N ALA A 426 22.70 -2.80 -22.30
CA ALA A 426 22.34 -2.32 -20.96
C ALA A 426 22.88 -0.90 -20.63
N ALA A 427 23.46 -0.23 -21.62
CA ALA A 427 24.11 1.06 -21.53
C ALA A 427 23.15 2.26 -21.49
N ASN A 428 21.84 2.05 -21.66
CA ASN A 428 20.90 3.16 -21.82
C ASN A 428 20.03 3.44 -20.60
N VAL A 429 20.01 2.54 -19.59
CA VAL A 429 19.38 2.76 -18.29
C VAL A 429 20.41 2.48 -17.20
N ASN A 430 20.59 3.45 -16.33
CA ASN A 430 21.47 3.32 -15.18
C ASN A 430 20.62 3.20 -13.90
N TYR A 431 20.84 2.12 -13.15
CA TYR A 431 20.23 1.90 -11.85
C TYR A 431 21.30 2.10 -10.78
N SER A 432 21.08 3.01 -9.83
CA SER A 432 22.00 3.22 -8.72
C SER A 432 21.33 3.03 -7.37
N GLY A 433 22.16 2.86 -6.32
CA GLY A 433 21.65 2.63 -4.98
C GLY A 433 20.80 1.37 -4.85
N ILE A 434 21.18 0.26 -5.51
CA ILE A 434 20.45 -1.00 -5.39
C ILE A 434 20.51 -1.50 -3.95
N ARG A 435 19.36 -1.64 -3.30
CA ARG A 435 19.24 -2.04 -1.90
C ARG A 435 19.63 -3.48 -1.69
N SER A 436 20.37 -3.74 -0.60
CA SER A 436 20.72 -5.10 -0.20
C SER A 436 19.50 -5.85 0.37
N THR A 437 19.45 -7.16 0.17
CA THR A 437 18.43 -8.04 0.78
C THR A 437 18.54 -8.09 2.30
N SER A 438 19.73 -7.83 2.88
CA SER A 438 19.97 -7.82 4.32
C SER A 438 19.76 -6.47 5.00
N SER A 439 19.59 -5.37 4.24
CA SER A 439 19.45 -4.02 4.77
C SER A 439 18.53 -3.13 3.95
N CYS A 440 17.46 -3.69 3.40
CA CYS A 440 16.49 -2.93 2.61
C CYS A 440 15.71 -1.95 3.49
N ASP A 441 15.92 -0.67 3.25
CA ASP A 441 15.32 0.45 3.98
C ASP A 441 14.18 1.13 3.20
N ALA A 442 13.74 0.56 2.08
CA ALA A 442 12.64 1.11 1.29
C ALA A 442 11.37 1.23 2.14
N ASN A 443 10.82 2.43 2.27
CA ASN A 443 9.51 2.61 2.89
C ASN A 443 8.42 1.97 2.00
N TRP A 444 7.35 1.45 2.63
CA TRP A 444 6.21 0.91 1.90
C TRP A 444 5.09 1.93 1.85
N ILE A 445 4.79 2.45 0.65
CA ILE A 445 3.81 3.52 0.47
C ILE A 445 2.39 2.94 0.53
N ILE A 446 1.58 3.47 1.45
CA ILE A 446 0.15 3.15 1.56
C ILE A 446 -0.69 4.13 0.73
N TYR A 447 -0.45 5.44 0.91
CA TYR A 447 -1.12 6.50 0.14
C TYR A 447 -0.12 7.54 -0.33
N ARG A 448 -0.30 8.01 -1.56
CA ARG A 448 0.44 9.14 -2.16
C ARG A 448 -0.50 9.99 -3.03
N VAL A 449 -0.05 11.16 -3.40
CA VAL A 449 -0.88 12.16 -4.10
C VAL A 449 -1.50 11.61 -5.40
N SER A 450 -0.74 10.87 -6.19
CA SER A 450 -1.28 10.25 -7.42
C SER A 450 -2.46 9.32 -7.15
N ASP A 451 -2.48 8.63 -5.97
CA ASP A 451 -3.60 7.78 -5.58
C ASP A 451 -4.87 8.61 -5.33
N VAL A 452 -4.72 9.72 -4.59
CA VAL A 452 -5.82 10.65 -4.31
C VAL A 452 -6.35 11.28 -5.60
N ILE A 453 -5.46 11.69 -6.51
CA ILE A 453 -5.83 12.22 -7.84
C ILE A 453 -6.66 11.19 -8.62
N LEU A 454 -6.19 9.93 -8.67
CA LEU A 454 -6.86 8.88 -9.45
C LEU A 454 -8.11 8.33 -8.74
N MET A 455 -8.21 8.38 -7.40
CA MET A 455 -9.45 8.11 -6.67
C MET A 455 -10.52 9.16 -6.99
N LYS A 456 -10.17 10.45 -7.04
CA LYS A 456 -11.07 11.53 -7.47
C LYS A 456 -11.56 11.30 -8.89
N ALA A 457 -10.65 11.04 -9.82
CA ALA A 457 -11.00 10.79 -11.22
C ALA A 457 -11.91 9.57 -11.40
N GLU A 458 -11.66 8.48 -10.65
CA GLU A 458 -12.52 7.28 -10.63
C GLU A 458 -13.92 7.62 -10.11
N ALA A 459 -14.02 8.36 -9.00
CA ALA A 459 -15.30 8.75 -8.41
C ALA A 459 -16.15 9.59 -9.38
N ILE A 460 -15.53 10.55 -10.08
CA ILE A 460 -16.20 11.36 -11.10
C ILE A 460 -16.68 10.46 -12.24
N ALA A 461 -15.81 9.60 -12.79
CA ALA A 461 -16.17 8.70 -13.89
C ALA A 461 -17.32 7.72 -13.52
N CYS A 462 -17.47 7.40 -12.22
CA CYS A 462 -18.52 6.50 -11.72
C CYS A 462 -19.83 7.23 -11.36
N SER A 463 -19.81 8.53 -11.14
CA SER A 463 -20.95 9.28 -10.60
C SER A 463 -21.57 10.29 -11.56
N CYS A 464 -20.85 10.70 -12.62
CA CYS A 464 -21.31 11.69 -13.58
C CYS A 464 -21.96 11.05 -14.81
N GLU A 465 -22.91 11.77 -15.42
CA GLU A 465 -23.53 11.38 -16.69
C GLU A 465 -22.73 11.91 -17.88
N GLU A 466 -22.98 11.38 -19.06
CA GLU A 466 -22.36 11.86 -20.30
C GLU A 466 -22.71 13.34 -20.55
N GLY A 467 -21.66 14.15 -20.82
CA GLY A 467 -21.79 15.59 -21.01
C GLY A 467 -21.59 16.43 -19.74
N ASP A 468 -21.37 15.80 -18.58
CA ASP A 468 -21.01 16.51 -17.36
C ASP A 468 -19.60 17.12 -17.49
N PRO A 469 -19.42 18.43 -17.20
CA PRO A 469 -18.12 19.10 -17.25
C PRO A 469 -17.03 18.45 -16.34
N LEU A 470 -17.41 17.80 -15.25
CA LEU A 470 -16.47 17.10 -14.37
C LEU A 470 -15.74 15.94 -15.08
N LEU A 471 -16.32 15.35 -16.14
CA LEU A 471 -15.65 14.31 -16.92
C LEU A 471 -14.36 14.83 -17.58
N GLU A 472 -14.34 16.09 -18.04
CA GLU A 472 -13.12 16.70 -18.57
C GLU A 472 -12.09 16.95 -17.46
N GLU A 473 -12.52 17.33 -16.27
CA GLU A 473 -11.65 17.45 -15.11
C GLU A 473 -10.99 16.10 -14.76
N ALA A 474 -11.77 15.03 -14.67
CA ALA A 474 -11.27 13.68 -14.38
C ALA A 474 -10.30 13.19 -15.47
N PHE A 475 -10.57 13.49 -16.75
CA PHE A 475 -9.61 13.25 -17.83
C PHE A 475 -8.31 14.00 -17.59
N ASN A 476 -8.35 15.30 -17.29
CA ASN A 476 -7.18 16.13 -17.07
C ASN A 476 -6.35 15.67 -15.86
N LEU A 477 -7.00 15.27 -14.77
CA LEU A 477 -6.36 14.68 -13.59
C LEU A 477 -5.60 13.39 -13.95
N THR A 478 -6.25 12.48 -14.67
CA THR A 478 -5.67 11.20 -15.09
C THR A 478 -4.53 11.42 -16.09
N ASN A 479 -4.74 12.31 -17.06
CA ASN A 479 -3.75 12.62 -18.09
C ASN A 479 -2.51 13.34 -17.52
N ALA A 480 -2.63 14.09 -16.43
CA ALA A 480 -1.49 14.71 -15.77
C ALA A 480 -0.54 13.66 -15.17
N VAL A 481 -1.07 12.57 -14.60
CA VAL A 481 -0.26 11.44 -14.11
C VAL A 481 0.42 10.71 -15.27
N LEU A 482 -0.31 10.48 -16.37
CA LEU A 482 0.24 9.87 -17.59
C LEU A 482 1.34 10.74 -18.21
N ASP A 483 1.08 12.04 -18.39
CA ASP A 483 2.00 12.98 -19.05
C ASP A 483 3.29 13.16 -18.25
N ARG A 484 3.22 13.18 -16.92
CA ARG A 484 4.38 13.18 -16.03
C ARG A 484 5.35 12.06 -16.36
N SER A 485 4.82 10.86 -16.56
CA SER A 485 5.63 9.66 -16.83
C SER A 485 6.04 9.53 -18.30
N ASN A 486 5.56 10.42 -19.17
CA ASN A 486 5.81 10.41 -20.61
C ASN A 486 6.32 11.78 -21.12
N PRO A 487 7.43 12.33 -20.55
CA PRO A 487 7.90 13.68 -20.88
C PRO A 487 8.32 13.82 -22.37
N MET A 488 8.74 12.72 -23.00
CA MET A 488 9.23 12.70 -24.38
C MET A 488 8.16 12.29 -25.41
N MET A 489 6.89 12.16 -24.98
CA MET A 489 5.80 11.79 -25.88
C MET A 489 5.54 12.89 -26.93
N GLU A 490 5.59 12.51 -28.21
CA GLU A 490 5.26 13.43 -29.30
C GLU A 490 3.78 13.88 -29.21
N SER A 491 3.53 15.15 -29.55
CA SER A 491 2.18 15.77 -29.46
C SER A 491 1.09 14.99 -30.21
N LYS A 492 1.45 14.30 -31.30
CA LYS A 492 0.50 13.49 -32.08
C LYS A 492 -0.03 12.25 -31.35
N TYR A 493 0.69 11.77 -30.32
CA TYR A 493 0.33 10.60 -29.52
C TYR A 493 -0.30 10.96 -28.17
N ARG A 494 -0.32 12.26 -27.79
CA ARG A 494 -0.97 12.69 -26.55
C ARG A 494 -2.47 12.46 -26.64
N LEU A 495 -3.03 11.97 -25.53
CA LEU A 495 -4.47 11.68 -25.44
C LEU A 495 -5.29 12.97 -25.49
N LYS A 496 -6.52 12.86 -25.99
CA LYS A 496 -7.46 13.98 -26.08
C LYS A 496 -8.76 13.59 -25.38
N TYR A 497 -9.35 14.53 -24.65
CA TYR A 497 -10.61 14.33 -23.96
C TYR A 497 -11.72 13.78 -24.87
N THR A 498 -11.77 14.21 -26.13
CA THR A 498 -12.77 13.73 -27.10
C THR A 498 -12.82 12.20 -27.28
N SER A 499 -11.74 11.50 -26.96
CA SER A 499 -11.69 10.03 -27.00
C SER A 499 -12.13 9.37 -25.67
N TYR A 500 -12.31 10.17 -24.62
CA TYR A 500 -12.62 9.72 -23.26
C TYR A 500 -13.80 10.49 -22.64
N SER A 501 -14.67 11.05 -23.48
CA SER A 501 -15.77 11.93 -23.07
C SER A 501 -16.97 11.20 -22.45
N THR A 502 -17.00 9.87 -22.50
CA THR A 502 -18.06 9.08 -21.85
C THR A 502 -17.58 8.55 -20.49
N PRO A 503 -18.48 8.39 -19.50
CA PRO A 503 -18.12 7.80 -18.20
C PRO A 503 -17.39 6.46 -18.32
N THR A 504 -17.83 5.57 -19.21
CA THR A 504 -17.20 4.25 -19.39
C THR A 504 -15.78 4.35 -19.94
N SER A 505 -15.57 5.11 -21.03
CA SER A 505 -14.23 5.26 -21.62
C SER A 505 -13.25 5.96 -20.66
N LEU A 506 -13.75 6.93 -19.89
CA LEU A 506 -12.97 7.61 -18.88
C LEU A 506 -12.60 6.68 -17.72
N TYR A 507 -13.56 5.88 -17.23
CA TYR A 507 -13.28 4.88 -16.18
C TYR A 507 -12.21 3.89 -16.63
N ASP A 508 -12.30 3.38 -17.86
CA ASP A 508 -11.30 2.46 -18.40
C ASP A 508 -9.92 3.11 -18.48
N PHE A 509 -9.85 4.40 -18.82
CA PHE A 509 -8.60 5.16 -18.82
C PHE A 509 -8.02 5.30 -17.41
N VAL A 510 -8.85 5.68 -16.43
CA VAL A 510 -8.43 5.79 -15.02
C VAL A 510 -7.90 4.46 -14.50
N MET A 511 -8.60 3.35 -14.75
CA MET A 511 -8.19 2.02 -14.28
C MET A 511 -6.90 1.53 -14.95
N ARG A 512 -6.66 1.87 -16.21
CA ARG A 512 -5.39 1.62 -16.89
C ARG A 512 -4.26 2.47 -16.32
N GLU A 513 -4.54 3.75 -16.04
CA GLU A 513 -3.52 4.62 -15.44
C GLU A 513 -3.18 4.19 -14.03
N ARG A 514 -4.15 3.77 -13.22
CA ARG A 514 -3.91 3.15 -11.91
C ARG A 514 -3.02 1.91 -12.02
N GLN A 515 -3.22 1.06 -13.02
CA GLN A 515 -2.37 -0.12 -13.26
C GLN A 515 -0.92 0.26 -13.54
N ARG A 516 -0.69 1.28 -14.39
CA ARG A 516 0.64 1.77 -14.73
C ARG A 516 1.34 2.38 -13.52
N GLU A 517 0.61 3.23 -12.81
CA GLU A 517 1.14 4.05 -11.72
C GLU A 517 1.45 3.21 -10.48
N PHE A 518 0.57 2.28 -10.12
CA PHE A 518 0.67 1.53 -8.86
C PHE A 518 1.17 0.09 -9.03
N PHE A 519 1.83 -0.23 -10.13
CA PHE A 519 2.52 -1.51 -10.26
C PHE A 519 3.42 -1.75 -9.06
N ALA A 520 3.35 -2.94 -8.45
CA ALA A 520 4.15 -3.33 -7.29
C ALA A 520 3.91 -2.49 -6.02
N GLU A 521 2.72 -1.88 -5.84
CA GLU A 521 2.35 -1.13 -4.64
C GLU A 521 1.22 -1.78 -3.83
N GLY A 522 0.86 -3.03 -4.11
CA GLY A 522 -0.13 -3.79 -3.34
C GLY A 522 -1.59 -3.39 -3.58
N LYS A 523 -1.95 -2.83 -4.74
CA LYS A 523 -3.26 -2.22 -4.99
C LYS A 523 -4.08 -2.89 -6.10
N ARG A 524 -3.43 -3.45 -7.13
CA ARG A 524 -4.10 -3.86 -8.37
C ARG A 524 -5.22 -4.88 -8.16
N TRP A 525 -5.06 -5.86 -7.26
CA TRP A 525 -6.12 -6.83 -6.99
C TRP A 525 -7.37 -6.16 -6.41
N PHE A 526 -7.19 -5.22 -5.50
CA PHE A 526 -8.30 -4.46 -4.92
C PHE A 526 -8.99 -3.57 -5.95
N ASP A 527 -8.24 -2.98 -6.89
CA ASP A 527 -8.82 -2.24 -8.01
C ASP A 527 -9.68 -3.14 -8.89
N LEU A 528 -9.21 -4.36 -9.21
CA LEU A 528 -9.97 -5.34 -10.00
C LEU A 528 -11.22 -5.84 -9.28
N VAL A 529 -11.16 -6.05 -7.95
CA VAL A 529 -12.33 -6.41 -7.14
C VAL A 529 -13.34 -5.27 -7.11
N ARG A 530 -12.88 -4.02 -6.98
CA ARG A 530 -13.75 -2.83 -7.02
C ARG A 530 -14.45 -2.68 -8.37
N MET A 531 -13.72 -2.90 -9.48
CA MET A 531 -14.29 -2.96 -10.82
C MET A 531 -15.40 -4.02 -10.89
N ALA A 532 -15.15 -5.25 -10.44
CA ALA A 532 -16.14 -6.32 -10.47
C ALA A 532 -17.37 -6.01 -9.60
N MET A 533 -17.19 -5.40 -8.43
CA MET A 533 -18.30 -4.98 -7.57
C MET A 533 -19.16 -3.91 -8.24
N ARG A 534 -18.54 -2.88 -8.86
CA ARG A 534 -19.25 -1.84 -9.60
C ARG A 534 -20.05 -2.42 -10.75
N ASP A 535 -19.45 -3.30 -11.52
CA ASP A 535 -20.06 -3.92 -12.70
C ASP A 535 -21.08 -5.01 -12.32
N ASN A 536 -21.16 -5.39 -11.06
CA ASN A 536 -21.88 -6.57 -10.57
C ASN A 536 -21.55 -7.83 -11.40
N SER A 537 -20.32 -7.94 -11.86
CA SER A 537 -19.85 -8.98 -12.79
C SER A 537 -18.34 -9.14 -12.71
N THR A 538 -17.87 -10.37 -12.72
CA THR A 538 -16.42 -10.66 -12.80
C THR A 538 -15.87 -10.60 -14.24
N GLN A 539 -16.72 -10.44 -15.25
CA GLN A 539 -16.35 -10.64 -16.66
C GLN A 539 -15.26 -9.66 -17.15
N ASN A 540 -15.40 -8.36 -16.88
CA ASN A 540 -14.42 -7.35 -17.30
C ASN A 540 -13.08 -7.57 -16.60
N MET A 541 -13.10 -7.78 -15.29
CA MET A 541 -11.94 -8.13 -14.51
C MET A 541 -11.23 -9.39 -15.04
N LEU A 542 -12.00 -10.45 -15.35
CA LEU A 542 -11.46 -11.71 -15.86
C LEU A 542 -10.81 -11.55 -17.24
N ASN A 543 -11.36 -10.70 -18.11
CA ASN A 543 -10.76 -10.43 -19.41
C ASN A 543 -9.36 -9.80 -19.29
N LEU A 544 -9.14 -8.95 -18.28
CA LEU A 544 -7.82 -8.39 -17.97
C LEU A 544 -6.91 -9.46 -17.35
N LEU A 545 -7.41 -10.17 -16.34
CA LEU A 545 -6.62 -11.12 -15.56
C LEU A 545 -6.06 -12.28 -16.40
N VAL A 546 -6.85 -12.80 -17.36
CA VAL A 546 -6.45 -14.01 -18.13
C VAL A 546 -5.29 -13.77 -19.08
N ALA A 547 -4.94 -12.51 -19.37
CA ALA A 547 -3.79 -12.19 -20.23
C ALA A 547 -2.48 -12.80 -19.73
N LYS A 548 -2.33 -13.01 -18.40
CA LYS A 548 -1.14 -13.67 -17.84
C LYS A 548 -1.16 -15.21 -17.89
N TYR A 549 -2.31 -15.84 -18.19
CA TYR A 549 -2.50 -17.29 -18.15
C TYR A 549 -2.64 -17.88 -19.56
N ALA A 550 -1.56 -18.01 -20.31
CA ALA A 550 -1.59 -18.45 -21.71
C ALA A 550 -2.27 -19.82 -21.93
N SER A 551 -2.06 -20.79 -21.02
CA SER A 551 -2.55 -22.17 -21.19
C SER A 551 -3.76 -22.54 -20.32
N ASN A 552 -4.02 -21.81 -19.23
CA ASN A 552 -5.02 -22.18 -18.22
C ASN A 552 -6.16 -21.17 -18.06
N SER A 553 -6.34 -20.27 -19.03
CA SER A 553 -7.30 -19.16 -18.94
C SER A 553 -8.75 -19.59 -18.65
N SER A 554 -9.21 -20.69 -19.26
CA SER A 554 -10.57 -21.21 -19.05
C SER A 554 -10.78 -21.74 -17.63
N ALA A 555 -9.79 -22.44 -17.06
CA ALA A 555 -9.85 -22.94 -15.69
C ALA A 555 -9.87 -21.80 -14.67
N ILE A 556 -9.06 -20.77 -14.89
CA ILE A 556 -9.03 -19.57 -14.03
C ILE A 556 -10.36 -18.79 -14.11
N LYS A 557 -10.92 -18.62 -15.32
CA LYS A 557 -12.25 -18.01 -15.49
C LYS A 557 -13.34 -18.77 -14.72
N ALA A 558 -13.31 -20.10 -14.79
CA ALA A 558 -14.29 -20.92 -14.05
C ALA A 558 -14.16 -20.77 -12.53
N LYS A 559 -12.92 -20.77 -12.00
CA LYS A 559 -12.65 -20.61 -10.57
C LYS A 559 -13.08 -19.23 -10.03
N LEU A 560 -12.91 -18.17 -10.82
CA LEU A 560 -13.17 -16.80 -10.43
C LEU A 560 -14.49 -16.24 -11.01
N ALA A 561 -15.41 -17.10 -11.43
CA ALA A 561 -16.66 -16.71 -12.08
C ALA A 561 -17.68 -16.04 -11.14
N THR A 562 -17.55 -16.22 -9.83
CA THR A 562 -18.50 -15.70 -8.84
C THR A 562 -17.90 -14.57 -8.03
N MET A 563 -18.73 -13.63 -7.54
CA MET A 563 -18.30 -12.55 -6.65
C MET A 563 -17.64 -13.08 -5.36
N ASN A 564 -18.10 -14.23 -4.85
CA ASN A 564 -17.50 -14.84 -3.65
C ASN A 564 -16.04 -15.27 -3.88
N SER A 565 -15.69 -15.69 -5.09
CA SER A 565 -14.33 -16.15 -5.42
C SER A 565 -13.27 -15.03 -5.47
N LEU A 566 -13.70 -13.78 -5.46
CA LEU A 566 -12.81 -12.62 -5.39
C LEU A 566 -12.18 -12.46 -4.01
N PHE A 567 -12.82 -12.99 -2.97
CA PHE A 567 -12.39 -12.91 -1.59
C PHE A 567 -11.73 -14.21 -1.15
N SER A 568 -10.81 -14.10 -0.20
CA SER A 568 -10.04 -15.23 0.32
C SER A 568 -10.90 -16.18 1.16
N PRO A 569 -10.49 -17.46 1.29
CA PRO A 569 -11.08 -18.36 2.27
C PRO A 569 -10.74 -17.94 3.70
N VAL A 570 -11.55 -18.34 4.65
CA VAL A 570 -11.21 -18.33 6.08
C VAL A 570 -10.24 -19.49 6.33
N LEU A 571 -9.14 -19.23 7.03
CA LEU A 571 -8.17 -20.25 7.37
C LEU A 571 -8.81 -21.35 8.25
N LYS A 572 -8.57 -22.62 7.90
CA LYS A 572 -9.15 -23.77 8.64
C LYS A 572 -8.80 -23.76 10.13
N ASP A 573 -7.60 -23.30 10.49
CA ASP A 573 -7.16 -23.23 11.89
C ASP A 573 -7.88 -22.14 12.68
N GLU A 574 -8.20 -21.00 12.05
CA GLU A 574 -9.04 -19.97 12.68
C GLU A 574 -10.47 -20.49 12.97
N MET A 575 -11.03 -21.28 12.05
CA MET A 575 -12.35 -21.89 12.24
C MET A 575 -12.37 -22.94 13.37
N LYS A 576 -11.24 -23.62 13.62
CA LYS A 576 -11.13 -24.55 14.77
C LYS A 576 -11.16 -23.81 16.11
N VAL A 577 -10.52 -22.63 16.15
CA VAL A 577 -10.45 -21.80 17.37
C VAL A 577 -11.75 -21.04 17.58
N ASN A 578 -12.37 -20.57 16.50
CA ASN A 578 -13.63 -19.82 16.54
C ASN A 578 -14.71 -20.53 15.71
N PRO A 579 -15.53 -21.41 16.33
CA PRO A 579 -16.54 -22.18 15.62
C PRO A 579 -17.74 -21.35 15.11
N ALA A 580 -17.81 -20.05 15.44
CA ALA A 580 -18.83 -19.15 14.90
C ALA A 580 -18.49 -18.64 13.48
N LEU A 581 -17.28 -18.94 12.97
CA LEU A 581 -16.87 -18.56 11.62
C LEU A 581 -17.51 -19.46 10.56
N VAL A 582 -17.88 -18.85 9.45
CA VAL A 582 -18.44 -19.51 8.26
C VAL A 582 -17.46 -19.38 7.10
N GLN A 583 -17.23 -20.49 6.40
CA GLN A 583 -16.34 -20.47 5.24
C GLN A 583 -16.95 -19.70 4.07
N ASN A 584 -16.09 -19.03 3.30
CA ASN A 584 -16.48 -18.43 2.03
C ASN A 584 -17.00 -19.53 1.08
N PRO A 585 -18.25 -19.42 0.57
CA PRO A 585 -18.88 -20.47 -0.24
C PRO A 585 -18.08 -20.87 -1.49
N ALA A 586 -17.26 -19.98 -2.04
CA ALA A 586 -16.42 -20.29 -3.20
C ALA A 586 -15.28 -21.29 -2.89
N TRP A 587 -14.92 -21.46 -1.62
CA TRP A 587 -13.74 -22.21 -1.19
C TRP A 587 -14.09 -23.32 -0.19
N ILE A 588 -15.33 -23.80 -0.18
CA ILE A 588 -15.72 -24.99 0.57
C ILE A 588 -15.09 -26.19 -0.14
N VAL A 589 -14.26 -26.93 0.57
CA VAL A 589 -13.67 -28.20 0.11
C VAL A 589 -14.42 -29.31 0.82
N ASP A 590 -15.13 -30.15 0.07
CA ASP A 590 -15.73 -31.37 0.61
C ASP A 590 -14.61 -32.30 1.10
N GLU A 591 -14.58 -32.56 2.40
CA GLU A 591 -13.55 -33.43 3.00
C GLU A 591 -13.61 -34.88 2.48
N ASP A 592 -14.74 -35.29 1.90
CA ASP A 592 -14.93 -36.61 1.29
C ASP A 592 -14.29 -36.76 -0.10
N ILE A 593 -13.99 -35.64 -0.80
CA ILE A 593 -13.32 -35.68 -2.11
C ILE A 593 -11.79 -35.80 -1.97
N VAL A 594 -11.22 -35.42 -0.83
CA VAL A 594 -9.76 -35.40 -0.60
C VAL A 594 -9.24 -36.74 -0.08
N ARG A 595 -10.13 -37.69 0.22
CA ARG A 595 -9.78 -39.02 0.77
C ARG A 595 -9.80 -40.17 -0.23
N ASN A 596 -10.00 -39.90 -1.51
CA ASN A 596 -9.93 -40.94 -2.56
C ASN A 596 -8.77 -40.72 -3.53
#